data_e981eb8a43cccc226ebd4f8f9a9e603a
#
_entry.id   e981eb8a43cccc226ebd4f8f9a9e603a
#
_cell.length_a   1.000
_cell.length_b   1.000
_cell.length_c   1.000
_cell.angle_alpha   90.00
_cell.angle_beta   90.00
_cell.angle_gamma   90.00
#
_symmetry.space_group_name_H-M   'P 1'
#
loop_
_entity.id
_entity.type
_entity.pdbx_description
1 polymer ?
#
loop_
_entity_poly.entity_id
_entity_poly.type
_entity_poly.pdbx_seq_one_letter_code
_entity_poly.pdbx_strand_id
1 'polypeptide(L)'
;MITLPKTDLRVYPLCLGGNVFGFSADVKSSEVVLDYYCDNGGNFIDTADMYSQWAPGHVGGESETIIGNWMKRRGNRKEMVIATKVAKLDTRPGLKPANIKAACDESLRRLQTDYIDLYYAHQDDSDTPIEETLSAFDSLIKSGKIRYIAASNFTPERLQESLDISKNLNLASYVACQDQYNLMDRDYETGLRATVEKNGLSEIPFYGLARGFLTGKYRPGVTVESVRATGVANSYANERGWAMLEKLEKMAQVKNTTISAVSLAWLRQQKTVSAPIASATKLEQIKEIMPIIELDASELQELTIS
;
A
#
# COMPACT_ATOMS: atom_id res chain seq x y z
N MET A 1 5.39 -16.62 0.44
CA MET A 1 3.97 -16.25 0.67
C MET A 1 3.70 -16.21 2.16
N ILE A 2 2.99 -15.18 2.62
CA ILE A 2 2.48 -15.04 3.99
C ILE A 2 0.96 -15.03 3.97
N THR A 3 0.31 -15.33 5.10
CA THR A 3 -1.13 -15.15 5.25
C THR A 3 -1.39 -13.88 6.06
N LEU A 4 -2.23 -12.98 5.55
CA LEU A 4 -2.63 -11.80 6.31
C LEU A 4 -3.44 -12.23 7.53
N PRO A 5 -3.10 -11.75 8.76
CA PRO A 5 -3.85 -12.04 9.97
C PRO A 5 -5.37 -11.86 9.79
N LYS A 6 -6.15 -12.71 10.44
CA LYS A 6 -7.63 -12.71 10.39
C LYS A 6 -8.25 -12.91 9.01
N THR A 7 -7.48 -13.38 8.02
CA THR A 7 -7.96 -13.65 6.67
C THR A 7 -7.43 -14.99 6.15
N ASP A 8 -7.95 -15.42 5.01
CA ASP A 8 -7.38 -16.51 4.20
C ASP A 8 -6.52 -15.98 3.04
N LEU A 9 -6.24 -14.68 3.00
CA LEU A 9 -5.47 -14.05 1.92
C LEU A 9 -3.99 -14.43 2.05
N ARG A 10 -3.51 -15.23 1.11
CA ARG A 10 -2.09 -15.58 0.96
C ARG A 10 -1.44 -14.62 -0.02
N VAL A 11 -0.51 -13.81 0.46
CA VAL A 11 0.09 -12.73 -0.31
C VAL A 11 1.62 -12.86 -0.40
N TYR A 12 2.18 -12.35 -1.49
CA TYR A 12 3.61 -12.12 -1.58
C TYR A 12 4.00 -11.04 -0.55
N PRO A 13 5.15 -11.15 0.15
CA PRO A 13 5.52 -10.21 1.22
C PRO A 13 6.02 -8.85 0.71
N LEU A 14 5.49 -8.40 -0.40
CA LEU A 14 5.60 -7.08 -1.00
C LEU A 14 4.28 -6.80 -1.71
N CYS A 15 3.61 -5.71 -1.38
CA CYS A 15 2.45 -5.23 -2.09
C CYS A 15 2.86 -4.28 -3.22
N LEU A 16 2.47 -4.57 -4.46
CA LEU A 16 2.77 -3.70 -5.59
C LEU A 16 1.80 -2.51 -5.62
N GLY A 17 2.34 -1.30 -5.42
CA GLY A 17 1.56 -0.07 -5.44
C GLY A 17 1.24 0.42 -6.84
N GLY A 18 -0.04 0.48 -7.19
CA GLY A 18 -0.56 0.93 -8.48
C GLY A 18 -0.69 2.45 -8.65
N ASN A 19 -0.31 3.25 -7.66
CA ASN A 19 -0.45 4.71 -7.72
C ASN A 19 0.39 5.41 -8.80
N VAL A 20 1.23 4.67 -9.49
CA VAL A 20 2.04 5.13 -10.63
C VAL A 20 1.43 4.76 -11.97
N PHE A 21 0.51 3.81 -12.01
CA PHE A 21 -0.10 3.30 -13.25
C PHE A 21 -1.10 4.32 -13.82
N GLY A 22 -0.93 4.64 -15.10
CA GLY A 22 -1.68 5.70 -15.77
C GLY A 22 -1.22 7.11 -15.42
N PHE A 23 -0.17 7.28 -14.62
CA PHE A 23 0.42 8.57 -14.26
C PHE A 23 1.88 8.66 -14.70
N SER A 24 2.82 8.14 -13.90
CA SER A 24 4.25 8.14 -14.23
C SER A 24 4.72 6.85 -14.93
N ALA A 25 3.86 5.84 -15.00
CA ALA A 25 3.99 4.68 -15.85
C ALA A 25 2.79 4.64 -16.81
N ASP A 26 3.04 4.67 -18.10
CA ASP A 26 2.01 4.47 -19.13
C ASP A 26 1.47 3.03 -19.10
N VAL A 27 0.46 2.73 -19.91
CA VAL A 27 -0.15 1.40 -19.98
C VAL A 27 0.88 0.32 -20.24
N LYS A 28 1.75 0.51 -21.23
CA LYS A 28 2.76 -0.48 -21.64
C LYS A 28 3.79 -0.74 -20.54
N SER A 29 4.30 0.31 -19.92
CA SER A 29 5.25 0.22 -18.81
C SER A 29 4.61 -0.44 -17.60
N SER A 30 3.34 -0.10 -17.30
CA SER A 30 2.56 -0.72 -16.21
C SER A 30 2.39 -2.22 -16.44
N GLU A 31 2.04 -2.63 -17.64
CA GLU A 31 1.89 -4.05 -17.98
C GLU A 31 3.21 -4.84 -17.85
N VAL A 32 4.34 -4.27 -18.27
CA VAL A 32 5.66 -4.89 -18.08
C VAL A 32 5.99 -5.10 -16.61
N VAL A 33 5.67 -4.13 -15.75
CA VAL A 33 5.86 -4.23 -14.30
C VAL A 33 4.94 -5.30 -13.71
N LEU A 34 3.66 -5.30 -14.08
CA LEU A 34 2.66 -6.27 -13.62
C LEU A 34 3.01 -7.69 -14.06
N ASP A 35 3.43 -7.88 -15.32
CA ASP A 35 3.84 -9.18 -15.85
C ASP A 35 5.06 -9.70 -15.08
N TYR A 36 6.11 -8.89 -14.93
CA TYR A 36 7.29 -9.30 -14.17
C TYR A 36 6.97 -9.65 -12.71
N TYR A 37 6.16 -8.82 -12.04
CA TYR A 37 5.74 -9.07 -10.67
C TYR A 37 5.03 -10.41 -10.52
N CYS A 38 4.03 -10.66 -11.37
CA CYS A 38 3.25 -11.90 -11.36
C CYS A 38 4.11 -13.13 -11.71
N ASP A 39 4.93 -13.05 -12.75
CA ASP A 39 5.78 -14.16 -13.23
C ASP A 39 6.86 -14.54 -12.21
N ASN A 40 7.16 -13.66 -11.25
CA ASN A 40 8.08 -13.93 -10.13
C ASN A 40 7.37 -14.15 -8.79
N GLY A 41 6.11 -14.58 -8.83
CA GLY A 41 5.34 -15.01 -7.66
C GLY A 41 4.63 -13.89 -6.89
N GLY A 42 4.68 -12.64 -7.37
CA GLY A 42 3.92 -11.54 -6.82
C GLY A 42 2.42 -11.67 -7.14
N ASN A 43 1.57 -11.43 -6.15
CA ASN A 43 0.13 -11.56 -6.32
C ASN A 43 -0.69 -10.51 -5.57
N PHE A 44 -0.06 -9.57 -4.87
CA PHE A 44 -0.75 -8.59 -4.05
C PHE A 44 -0.58 -7.18 -4.63
N ILE A 45 -1.67 -6.59 -5.13
CA ILE A 45 -1.66 -5.29 -5.80
C ILE A 45 -2.59 -4.33 -5.04
N ASP A 46 -2.07 -3.13 -4.74
CA ASP A 46 -2.79 -2.03 -4.11
C ASP A 46 -3.10 -0.94 -5.14
N THR A 47 -4.37 -0.56 -5.25
CA THR A 47 -4.84 0.56 -6.06
C THR A 47 -5.86 1.40 -5.29
N ALA A 48 -6.54 2.34 -5.93
CA ALA A 48 -7.63 3.14 -5.37
C ALA A 48 -8.49 3.75 -6.49
N ASP A 49 -9.74 4.08 -6.15
CA ASP A 49 -10.67 4.77 -7.05
C ASP A 49 -10.16 6.15 -7.51
N MET A 50 -9.36 6.83 -6.68
CA MET A 50 -8.81 8.15 -6.96
C MET A 50 -7.44 8.14 -7.66
N TYR A 51 -6.78 6.97 -7.78
CA TYR A 51 -5.42 6.96 -8.33
C TYR A 51 -5.39 7.47 -9.77
N SER A 52 -4.40 8.32 -9.99
CA SER A 52 -4.13 9.10 -11.20
C SER A 52 -5.02 10.34 -11.42
N GLN A 53 -6.02 10.65 -10.58
CA GLN A 53 -6.84 11.87 -10.72
C GLN A 53 -6.02 13.18 -10.73
N TRP A 54 -4.82 13.17 -10.17
CA TRP A 54 -3.90 14.32 -10.14
C TRP A 54 -3.18 14.59 -11.47
N ALA A 55 -3.28 13.68 -12.44
CA ALA A 55 -2.69 13.87 -13.76
C ALA A 55 -3.63 14.68 -14.66
N PRO A 56 -3.10 15.60 -15.49
CA PRO A 56 -3.94 16.42 -16.38
C PRO A 56 -4.84 15.56 -17.28
N GLY A 57 -6.15 15.84 -17.26
CA GLY A 57 -7.14 15.12 -18.08
C GLY A 57 -7.64 13.79 -17.49
N HIS A 58 -7.15 13.40 -16.32
CA HIS A 58 -7.61 12.20 -15.61
C HIS A 58 -8.71 12.52 -14.60
N VAL A 59 -9.51 11.51 -14.28
CA VAL A 59 -10.68 11.64 -13.39
C VAL A 59 -10.61 10.69 -12.18
N GLY A 60 -9.59 9.82 -12.13
CA GLY A 60 -9.47 8.74 -11.17
C GLY A 60 -9.96 7.40 -11.71
N GLY A 61 -9.36 6.30 -11.19
CA GLY A 61 -9.65 4.94 -11.62
C GLY A 61 -8.84 4.45 -12.82
N GLU A 62 -7.93 5.26 -13.37
CA GLU A 62 -7.05 4.85 -14.46
C GLU A 62 -6.18 3.66 -14.05
N SER A 63 -5.65 3.67 -12.83
CA SER A 63 -4.88 2.56 -12.28
C SER A 63 -5.71 1.27 -12.21
N GLU A 64 -6.94 1.32 -11.69
CA GLU A 64 -7.86 0.16 -11.65
C GLU A 64 -8.17 -0.35 -13.05
N THR A 65 -8.35 0.56 -14.01
CA THR A 65 -8.64 0.19 -15.42
C THR A 65 -7.45 -0.54 -16.06
N ILE A 66 -6.22 -0.09 -15.82
CA ILE A 66 -5.01 -0.76 -16.31
C ILE A 66 -4.88 -2.16 -15.70
N ILE A 67 -5.06 -2.27 -14.38
CA ILE A 67 -4.99 -3.56 -13.68
C ILE A 67 -6.09 -4.51 -14.15
N GLY A 68 -7.31 -4.01 -14.33
CA GLY A 68 -8.45 -4.80 -14.81
C GLY A 68 -8.23 -5.34 -16.23
N ASN A 69 -7.76 -4.50 -17.15
CA ASN A 69 -7.41 -4.90 -18.52
C ASN A 69 -6.29 -5.95 -18.52
N TRP A 70 -5.27 -5.76 -17.70
CA TRP A 70 -4.16 -6.69 -17.55
C TRP A 70 -4.62 -8.04 -17.00
N MET A 71 -5.41 -8.07 -15.92
CA MET A 71 -5.95 -9.32 -15.35
C MET A 71 -6.83 -10.08 -16.35
N LYS A 72 -7.68 -9.35 -17.10
CA LYS A 72 -8.52 -9.95 -18.13
C LYS A 72 -7.69 -10.59 -19.25
N ARG A 73 -6.66 -9.89 -19.72
CA ARG A 73 -5.73 -10.39 -20.75
C ARG A 73 -5.00 -11.64 -20.28
N ARG A 74 -4.55 -11.66 -19.01
CA ARG A 74 -3.82 -12.79 -18.41
C ARG A 74 -4.72 -13.96 -17.99
N GLY A 75 -6.01 -13.71 -17.74
CA GLY A 75 -6.93 -14.70 -17.19
C GLY A 75 -6.62 -15.12 -15.75
N ASN A 76 -5.88 -14.28 -14.98
CA ASN A 76 -5.28 -14.64 -13.70
C ASN A 76 -5.97 -14.03 -12.46
N ARG A 77 -7.19 -13.47 -12.58
CA ARG A 77 -7.88 -12.81 -11.45
C ARG A 77 -7.89 -13.63 -10.16
N LYS A 78 -8.09 -14.95 -10.27
CA LYS A 78 -8.18 -15.85 -9.11
C LYS A 78 -6.87 -16.06 -8.37
N GLU A 79 -5.75 -15.77 -9.02
CA GLU A 79 -4.40 -15.89 -8.46
C GLU A 79 -3.98 -14.60 -7.76
N MET A 80 -4.66 -13.49 -8.05
CA MET A 80 -4.33 -12.16 -7.56
C MET A 80 -5.15 -11.78 -6.33
N VAL A 81 -4.51 -11.12 -5.38
CA VAL A 81 -5.15 -10.40 -4.26
C VAL A 81 -5.17 -8.92 -4.62
N ILE A 82 -6.35 -8.37 -4.84
CA ILE A 82 -6.53 -6.97 -5.25
C ILE A 82 -7.08 -6.16 -4.09
N ALA A 83 -6.33 -5.13 -3.71
CA ALA A 83 -6.77 -4.11 -2.77
C ALA A 83 -7.12 -2.83 -3.52
N THR A 84 -8.27 -2.24 -3.22
CA THR A 84 -8.64 -0.90 -3.69
C THR A 84 -9.33 -0.11 -2.58
N LYS A 85 -9.63 1.18 -2.81
CA LYS A 85 -9.98 2.12 -1.75
C LYS A 85 -11.08 3.08 -2.19
N VAL A 86 -11.84 3.61 -1.21
CA VAL A 86 -12.87 4.64 -1.36
C VAL A 86 -12.63 5.78 -0.37
N ALA A 87 -13.16 6.93 -0.63
CA ALA A 87 -13.27 8.15 0.18
C ALA A 87 -12.47 9.36 -0.32
N LYS A 88 -11.42 9.17 -1.14
CA LYS A 88 -10.53 10.28 -1.56
C LYS A 88 -10.72 10.74 -3.00
N LEU A 89 -11.71 10.21 -3.73
CA LEU A 89 -12.01 10.71 -5.07
C LEU A 89 -12.64 12.12 -4.97
N ASP A 90 -12.01 13.12 -5.60
CA ASP A 90 -12.40 14.53 -5.46
C ASP A 90 -13.86 14.80 -5.82
N THR A 91 -14.39 14.11 -6.81
CA THR A 91 -15.77 14.25 -7.26
C THR A 91 -16.78 13.55 -6.35
N ARG A 92 -16.30 12.67 -5.44
CA ARG A 92 -17.16 11.87 -4.55
C ARG A 92 -16.38 11.45 -3.29
N PRO A 93 -16.07 12.42 -2.38
CA PRO A 93 -15.33 12.14 -1.15
C PRO A 93 -16.21 11.50 -0.06
N GLY A 94 -15.53 10.94 0.95
CA GLY A 94 -16.13 10.49 2.20
C GLY A 94 -16.65 9.06 2.18
N LEU A 95 -17.20 8.64 3.34
CA LEU A 95 -17.60 7.26 3.62
C LEU A 95 -19.12 7.10 3.82
N LYS A 96 -19.92 8.01 3.28
CA LYS A 96 -21.38 7.83 3.28
C LYS A 96 -21.76 6.52 2.59
N PRO A 97 -22.76 5.78 3.11
CA PRO A 97 -23.16 4.47 2.55
C PRO A 97 -23.41 4.45 1.05
N ALA A 98 -24.04 5.51 0.52
CA ALA A 98 -24.29 5.63 -0.92
C ALA A 98 -22.98 5.73 -1.72
N ASN A 99 -21.98 6.48 -1.20
CA ASN A 99 -20.68 6.60 -1.83
C ASN A 99 -19.92 5.26 -1.81
N ILE A 100 -19.84 4.60 -0.66
CA ILE A 100 -19.17 3.30 -0.52
C ILE A 100 -19.68 2.30 -1.55
N LYS A 101 -21.01 2.17 -1.68
CA LYS A 101 -21.65 1.24 -2.62
C LYS A 101 -21.36 1.60 -4.07
N ALA A 102 -21.55 2.87 -4.44
CA ALA A 102 -21.32 3.33 -5.82
C ALA A 102 -19.83 3.22 -6.21
N ALA A 103 -18.90 3.60 -5.31
CA ALA A 103 -17.47 3.45 -5.53
C ALA A 103 -17.06 1.98 -5.73
N CYS A 104 -17.59 1.08 -4.91
CA CYS A 104 -17.36 -0.36 -5.06
C CYS A 104 -17.79 -0.87 -6.44
N ASP A 105 -19.00 -0.52 -6.87
CA ASP A 105 -19.54 -0.96 -8.17
C ASP A 105 -18.71 -0.41 -9.34
N GLU A 106 -18.26 0.82 -9.25
CA GLU A 106 -17.38 1.41 -10.26
C GLU A 106 -15.97 0.77 -10.26
N SER A 107 -15.40 0.50 -9.09
CA SER A 107 -14.11 -0.19 -8.95
C SER A 107 -14.19 -1.60 -9.54
N LEU A 108 -15.25 -2.36 -9.24
CA LEU A 108 -15.49 -3.68 -9.84
C LEU A 108 -15.57 -3.63 -11.37
N ARG A 109 -16.26 -2.63 -11.91
CA ARG A 109 -16.37 -2.42 -13.35
C ARG A 109 -15.02 -2.11 -13.99
N ARG A 110 -14.20 -1.20 -13.38
CA ARG A 110 -12.86 -0.87 -13.88
C ARG A 110 -11.89 -2.03 -13.78
N LEU A 111 -11.92 -2.76 -12.66
CA LEU A 111 -11.11 -3.95 -12.41
C LEU A 111 -11.59 -5.19 -13.20
N GLN A 112 -12.77 -5.13 -13.83
CA GLN A 112 -13.38 -6.21 -14.61
C GLN A 112 -13.47 -7.54 -13.82
N THR A 113 -13.97 -7.44 -12.59
CA THR A 113 -14.09 -8.56 -11.65
C THR A 113 -15.37 -8.44 -10.84
N ASP A 114 -15.85 -9.56 -10.30
CA ASP A 114 -17.06 -9.61 -9.49
C ASP A 114 -16.78 -9.37 -8.00
N TYR A 115 -15.52 -9.38 -7.57
CA TYR A 115 -15.14 -9.19 -6.17
C TYR A 115 -13.80 -8.45 -6.00
N ILE A 116 -13.67 -7.77 -4.86
CA ILE A 116 -12.43 -7.14 -4.36
C ILE A 116 -11.97 -7.96 -3.14
N ASP A 117 -10.67 -8.25 -3.04
CA ASP A 117 -10.14 -9.03 -1.91
C ASP A 117 -10.03 -8.19 -0.64
N LEU A 118 -9.55 -6.96 -0.74
CA LEU A 118 -9.38 -6.05 0.39
C LEU A 118 -9.84 -4.64 0.02
N TYR A 119 -10.87 -4.13 0.70
CA TYR A 119 -11.46 -2.83 0.39
C TYR A 119 -11.22 -1.84 1.53
N TYR A 120 -10.48 -0.77 1.24
CA TYR A 120 -10.09 0.21 2.23
C TYR A 120 -11.05 1.38 2.36
N ALA A 121 -11.33 1.79 3.60
CA ALA A 121 -11.61 3.19 3.87
C ALA A 121 -10.28 3.95 3.71
N HIS A 122 -10.13 4.76 2.65
CA HIS A 122 -8.87 5.41 2.28
C HIS A 122 -8.45 6.52 3.27
N GLN A 123 -9.41 7.03 4.00
CA GLN A 123 -9.28 7.93 5.15
C GLN A 123 -10.51 7.82 6.04
N ASP A 124 -10.39 8.28 7.28
CA ASP A 124 -11.54 8.49 8.16
C ASP A 124 -12.48 9.57 7.59
N ASP A 125 -13.76 9.47 7.92
CA ASP A 125 -14.79 10.46 7.60
C ASP A 125 -15.57 10.78 8.88
N SER A 126 -15.20 11.87 9.55
CA SER A 126 -15.82 12.32 10.79
C SER A 126 -17.27 12.80 10.60
N ASP A 127 -17.68 13.10 9.38
CA ASP A 127 -19.04 13.56 9.06
C ASP A 127 -20.02 12.40 8.87
N THR A 128 -19.51 11.16 8.81
CA THR A 128 -20.33 9.96 8.68
C THR A 128 -20.20 9.10 9.93
N PRO A 129 -21.32 8.73 10.60
CA PRO A 129 -21.29 7.79 11.73
C PRO A 129 -20.59 6.49 11.37
N ILE A 130 -19.73 6.00 12.29
CA ILE A 130 -18.95 4.75 12.06
C ILE A 130 -19.88 3.57 11.77
N GLU A 131 -21.01 3.49 12.47
CA GLU A 131 -22.01 2.43 12.30
C GLU A 131 -22.57 2.37 10.88
N GLU A 132 -22.79 3.55 10.27
CA GLU A 132 -23.29 3.64 8.90
C GLU A 132 -22.21 3.18 7.89
N THR A 133 -20.96 3.62 8.10
CA THR A 133 -19.81 3.20 7.32
C THR A 133 -19.61 1.69 7.37
N LEU A 134 -19.55 1.12 8.57
CA LEU A 134 -19.35 -0.32 8.78
C LEU A 134 -20.53 -1.15 8.25
N SER A 135 -21.76 -0.68 8.42
CA SER A 135 -22.96 -1.33 7.86
C SER A 135 -22.94 -1.38 6.34
N ALA A 136 -22.45 -0.31 5.70
CA ALA A 136 -22.29 -0.29 4.25
C ALA A 136 -21.26 -1.31 3.78
N PHE A 137 -20.08 -1.37 4.40
CA PHE A 137 -19.07 -2.37 4.09
C PHE A 137 -19.57 -3.80 4.36
N ASP A 138 -20.23 -4.03 5.51
CA ASP A 138 -20.81 -5.33 5.86
C ASP A 138 -21.82 -5.81 4.81
N SER A 139 -22.64 -4.89 4.26
CA SER A 139 -23.58 -5.21 3.17
C SER A 139 -22.86 -5.64 1.88
N LEU A 140 -21.69 -5.07 1.59
CA LEU A 140 -20.87 -5.43 0.44
C LEU A 140 -20.21 -6.82 0.63
N ILE A 141 -19.78 -7.15 1.85
CA ILE A 141 -19.29 -8.50 2.18
C ILE A 141 -20.42 -9.52 2.03
N LYS A 142 -21.59 -9.27 2.61
CA LYS A 142 -22.76 -10.17 2.52
C LYS A 142 -23.22 -10.39 1.09
N SER A 143 -23.06 -9.42 0.21
CA SER A 143 -23.35 -9.56 -1.23
C SER A 143 -22.23 -10.21 -2.05
N GLY A 144 -21.09 -10.54 -1.44
CA GLY A 144 -19.93 -11.14 -2.09
C GLY A 144 -19.11 -10.19 -2.96
N LYS A 145 -19.39 -8.89 -2.94
CA LYS A 145 -18.65 -7.88 -3.72
C LYS A 145 -17.25 -7.58 -3.15
N ILE A 146 -17.08 -7.70 -1.85
CA ILE A 146 -15.79 -7.57 -1.18
C ILE A 146 -15.59 -8.72 -0.20
N ARG A 147 -14.33 -9.11 0.05
CA ARG A 147 -14.02 -10.20 0.98
C ARG A 147 -13.66 -9.65 2.38
N TYR A 148 -12.80 -8.68 2.43
CA TYR A 148 -12.33 -8.07 3.68
C TYR A 148 -12.29 -6.57 3.58
N ILE A 149 -12.33 -5.89 4.72
CA ILE A 149 -12.20 -4.44 4.83
C ILE A 149 -10.96 -4.03 5.61
N ALA A 150 -10.43 -2.86 5.30
CA ALA A 150 -9.26 -2.28 5.96
C ALA A 150 -9.38 -0.76 6.10
N ALA A 151 -8.58 -0.18 6.99
CA ALA A 151 -8.55 1.25 7.26
C ALA A 151 -7.21 1.85 6.80
N SER A 152 -7.23 3.11 6.33
CA SER A 152 -6.04 3.87 6.01
C SER A 152 -6.18 5.29 6.52
N ASN A 153 -5.09 5.86 7.06
CA ASN A 153 -5.09 7.21 7.60
C ASN A 153 -6.13 7.44 8.74
N PHE A 154 -6.25 6.48 9.62
CA PHE A 154 -7.07 6.58 10.83
C PHE A 154 -6.19 6.94 12.03
N THR A 155 -6.76 7.67 13.00
CA THR A 155 -6.10 7.79 14.31
C THR A 155 -6.25 6.50 15.12
N PRO A 156 -5.37 6.25 16.12
CA PRO A 156 -5.50 5.08 16.99
C PRO A 156 -6.87 4.98 17.66
N GLU A 157 -7.44 6.12 18.09
CA GLU A 157 -8.73 6.21 18.77
C GLU A 157 -9.87 5.85 17.82
N ARG A 158 -9.86 6.41 16.59
CA ARG A 158 -10.90 6.13 15.59
C ARG A 158 -10.86 4.70 15.11
N LEU A 159 -9.67 4.13 14.94
CA LEU A 159 -9.53 2.71 14.61
C LEU A 159 -10.10 1.84 15.74
N GLN A 160 -9.71 2.10 17.02
CA GLN A 160 -10.22 1.32 18.15
C GLN A 160 -11.73 1.44 18.29
N GLU A 161 -12.29 2.66 18.18
CA GLU A 161 -13.73 2.89 18.19
C GLU A 161 -14.45 2.10 17.10
N SER A 162 -13.93 2.10 15.88
CA SER A 162 -14.49 1.34 14.75
C SER A 162 -14.49 -0.17 15.03
N LEU A 163 -13.42 -0.70 15.62
CA LEU A 163 -13.31 -2.12 15.98
C LEU A 163 -14.29 -2.50 17.10
N ASP A 164 -14.47 -1.62 18.09
CA ASP A 164 -15.40 -1.84 19.21
C ASP A 164 -16.86 -1.80 18.72
N ILE A 165 -17.22 -0.84 17.87
CA ILE A 165 -18.55 -0.74 17.25
C ILE A 165 -18.82 -1.97 16.38
N SER A 166 -17.86 -2.37 15.54
CA SER A 166 -17.95 -3.56 14.71
C SER A 166 -18.28 -4.81 15.54
N LYS A 167 -17.57 -4.99 16.65
CA LYS A 167 -17.80 -6.10 17.58
C LYS A 167 -19.17 -6.02 18.27
N ASN A 168 -19.55 -4.85 18.76
CA ASN A 168 -20.81 -4.65 19.51
C ASN A 168 -22.04 -4.85 18.63
N LEU A 169 -21.98 -4.45 17.37
CA LEU A 169 -23.06 -4.55 16.40
C LEU A 169 -22.98 -5.81 15.51
N ASN A 170 -21.97 -6.67 15.73
CA ASN A 170 -21.72 -7.87 14.91
C ASN A 170 -21.64 -7.55 13.40
N LEU A 171 -20.92 -6.47 13.07
CA LEU A 171 -20.64 -6.05 11.72
C LEU A 171 -19.25 -6.52 11.26
N ALA A 172 -18.95 -6.38 9.97
CA ALA A 172 -17.61 -6.57 9.44
C ALA A 172 -16.58 -5.69 10.16
N SER A 173 -15.39 -6.23 10.39
CA SER A 173 -14.32 -5.56 11.13
C SER A 173 -13.11 -5.35 10.23
N TYR A 174 -12.40 -4.25 10.40
CA TYR A 174 -11.12 -4.03 9.74
C TYR A 174 -10.11 -5.13 10.12
N VAL A 175 -9.46 -5.70 9.11
CA VAL A 175 -8.43 -6.76 9.28
C VAL A 175 -7.02 -6.22 9.09
N ALA A 176 -6.88 -5.07 8.46
CA ALA A 176 -5.60 -4.44 8.18
C ALA A 176 -5.68 -2.91 8.28
N CYS A 177 -4.50 -2.31 8.45
CA CYS A 177 -4.28 -0.87 8.34
C CYS A 177 -3.28 -0.57 7.24
N GLN A 178 -3.31 0.66 6.74
CA GLN A 178 -2.37 1.15 5.74
C GLN A 178 -1.98 2.58 6.08
N ASP A 179 -0.78 2.78 6.60
CA ASP A 179 -0.27 4.08 7.05
C ASP A 179 1.13 4.35 6.52
N GLN A 180 1.61 5.59 6.65
CA GLN A 180 2.97 5.93 6.25
C GLN A 180 3.96 5.34 7.25
N TYR A 181 4.85 4.47 6.76
CA TYR A 181 5.90 3.91 7.60
C TYR A 181 7.10 3.44 6.77
N ASN A 182 8.28 3.89 7.16
CA ASN A 182 9.57 3.50 6.57
C ASN A 182 10.71 3.93 7.50
N LEU A 183 11.97 3.70 7.11
CA LEU A 183 13.16 4.06 7.90
C LEU A 183 13.26 5.56 8.25
N MET A 184 12.68 6.44 7.43
CA MET A 184 12.72 7.89 7.63
C MET A 184 11.50 8.42 8.38
N ASP A 185 10.32 7.83 8.16
CA ASP A 185 9.03 8.23 8.71
C ASP A 185 8.55 7.14 9.67
N ARG A 186 8.64 7.39 10.98
CA ARG A 186 8.45 6.37 12.03
C ARG A 186 7.32 6.68 13.01
N ASP A 187 6.47 7.66 12.71
CA ASP A 187 5.37 8.08 13.60
C ASP A 187 4.38 6.93 13.89
N TYR A 188 4.23 5.99 12.96
CA TYR A 188 3.45 4.77 13.17
C TYR A 188 3.86 4.03 14.45
N GLU A 189 5.13 4.00 14.82
CA GLU A 189 5.65 3.24 15.97
C GLU A 189 5.15 3.76 17.32
N THR A 190 4.97 5.07 17.44
CA THR A 190 4.49 5.73 18.67
C THR A 190 3.00 6.01 18.64
N GLY A 191 2.36 5.88 17.49
CA GLY A 191 0.93 6.10 17.26
C GLY A 191 0.15 4.80 17.10
N LEU A 192 -0.19 4.47 15.88
CA LEU A 192 -1.16 3.45 15.52
C LEU A 192 -0.71 2.01 15.85
N ARG A 193 0.60 1.72 15.89
CA ARG A 193 1.14 0.36 16.09
C ARG A 193 0.56 -0.37 17.30
N ALA A 194 0.40 0.32 18.43
CA ALA A 194 -0.13 -0.31 19.63
C ALA A 194 -1.56 -0.81 19.45
N THR A 195 -2.40 -0.04 18.76
CA THR A 195 -3.79 -0.43 18.43
C THR A 195 -3.82 -1.58 17.45
N VAL A 196 -2.97 -1.55 16.41
CA VAL A 196 -2.84 -2.63 15.41
C VAL A 196 -2.39 -3.93 16.07
N GLU A 197 -1.34 -3.89 16.91
CA GLU A 197 -0.80 -5.06 17.64
C GLU A 197 -1.84 -5.64 18.62
N LYS A 198 -2.47 -4.80 19.45
CA LYS A 198 -3.51 -5.20 20.42
C LYS A 198 -4.67 -5.93 19.75
N ASN A 199 -5.06 -5.50 18.57
CA ASN A 199 -6.20 -6.06 17.86
C ASN A 199 -5.80 -7.14 16.84
N GLY A 200 -4.51 -7.50 16.71
CA GLY A 200 -4.01 -8.54 15.80
C GLY A 200 -4.28 -8.22 14.34
N LEU A 201 -4.16 -6.95 13.93
CA LEU A 201 -4.33 -6.50 12.56
C LEU A 201 -3.00 -6.56 11.80
N SER A 202 -3.06 -6.53 10.46
CA SER A 202 -1.89 -6.31 9.60
C SER A 202 -1.64 -4.83 9.39
N GLU A 203 -0.38 -4.41 9.40
CA GLU A 203 0.03 -3.15 8.77
C GLU A 203 0.58 -3.41 7.36
N ILE A 204 0.12 -2.63 6.39
CA ILE A 204 0.52 -2.71 4.97
C ILE A 204 0.99 -1.30 4.57
N PRO A 205 2.19 -0.88 5.00
CA PRO A 205 2.58 0.51 4.97
C PRO A 205 2.81 1.04 3.55
N PHE A 206 2.31 2.25 3.29
CA PHE A 206 2.65 2.99 2.08
C PHE A 206 3.92 3.82 2.25
N TYR A 207 4.49 4.28 1.14
CA TYR A 207 5.79 4.97 1.08
C TYR A 207 6.94 4.17 1.71
N GLY A 208 6.92 2.85 1.62
CA GLY A 208 7.96 1.97 2.17
C GLY A 208 9.39 2.32 1.74
N LEU A 209 9.56 3.03 0.62
CA LEU A 209 10.83 3.56 0.12
C LEU A 209 10.94 5.09 0.25
N ALA A 210 10.24 5.73 1.21
CA ALA A 210 10.27 7.18 1.43
C ALA A 210 10.11 7.96 0.12
N ARG A 211 9.02 7.69 -0.63
CA ARG A 211 8.74 8.29 -1.95
C ARG A 211 9.84 8.09 -3.00
N GLY A 212 10.71 7.09 -2.81
CA GLY A 212 11.83 6.74 -3.67
C GLY A 212 13.18 7.29 -3.19
N PHE A 213 13.26 7.94 -2.03
CA PHE A 213 14.53 8.36 -1.42
C PHE A 213 15.40 7.15 -1.07
N LEU A 214 14.81 6.14 -0.44
CA LEU A 214 15.47 4.91 0.00
C LEU A 214 15.77 3.90 -1.14
N THR A 215 15.76 4.37 -2.38
CA THR A 215 16.30 3.60 -3.52
C THR A 215 17.78 3.90 -3.78
N GLY A 216 18.32 4.93 -3.13
CA GLY A 216 19.70 5.35 -3.30
C GLY A 216 19.97 6.19 -4.55
N LYS A 217 18.95 6.55 -5.35
CA LYS A 217 19.15 7.41 -6.53
C LYS A 217 19.43 8.88 -6.20
N TYR A 218 19.03 9.34 -5.02
CA TYR A 218 19.32 10.69 -4.54
C TYR A 218 20.68 10.72 -3.86
N ARG A 219 21.49 11.73 -4.20
CA ARG A 219 22.82 11.98 -3.61
C ARG A 219 23.06 13.49 -3.50
N PRO A 220 23.92 13.94 -2.58
CA PRO A 220 24.33 15.34 -2.55
C PRO A 220 24.86 15.81 -3.91
N GLY A 221 24.36 16.94 -4.40
CA GLY A 221 24.76 17.51 -5.69
C GLY A 221 24.21 16.82 -6.95
N VAL A 222 23.39 15.77 -6.81
CA VAL A 222 22.79 15.05 -7.96
C VAL A 222 21.36 15.53 -8.15
N THR A 223 21.05 15.99 -9.37
CA THR A 223 19.67 16.30 -9.78
C THR A 223 18.97 15.02 -10.23
N VAL A 224 17.82 14.73 -9.65
CA VAL A 224 17.00 13.57 -10.01
C VAL A 224 15.76 14.05 -10.77
N GLU A 225 15.59 13.61 -12.00
CA GLU A 225 14.37 13.85 -12.77
C GLU A 225 13.23 12.94 -12.27
N SER A 226 12.32 13.50 -11.49
CA SER A 226 11.16 12.80 -10.95
C SER A 226 10.08 13.80 -10.55
N VAL A 227 8.83 13.46 -10.79
CA VAL A 227 7.66 14.22 -10.32
C VAL A 227 7.64 14.40 -8.80
N ARG A 228 8.38 13.60 -8.07
CA ARG A 228 8.51 13.64 -6.59
C ARG A 228 9.78 14.33 -6.10
N ALA A 229 10.69 14.76 -7.00
CA ALA A 229 12.02 15.20 -6.63
C ALA A 229 12.04 16.34 -5.61
N THR A 230 11.25 17.39 -5.82
CA THR A 230 11.15 18.53 -4.90
C THR A 230 10.67 18.11 -3.50
N GLY A 231 9.59 17.33 -3.42
CA GLY A 231 9.07 16.86 -2.13
C GLY A 231 10.04 15.93 -1.40
N VAL A 232 10.75 15.08 -2.12
CA VAL A 232 11.79 14.19 -1.55
C VAL A 232 12.97 15.01 -1.04
N ALA A 233 13.44 15.99 -1.82
CA ALA A 233 14.54 16.85 -1.41
C ALA A 233 14.20 17.61 -0.12
N ASN A 234 13.03 18.21 -0.03
CA ASN A 234 12.61 18.96 1.14
C ASN A 234 12.45 18.07 2.40
N SER A 235 12.02 16.82 2.25
CA SER A 235 11.76 15.94 3.39
C SER A 235 12.99 15.16 3.86
N TYR A 236 13.85 14.70 2.93
CA TYR A 236 14.84 13.68 3.24
C TYR A 236 16.28 14.04 2.84
N ALA A 237 16.51 15.08 2.01
CA ALA A 237 17.85 15.47 1.55
C ALA A 237 18.57 16.31 2.63
N ASN A 238 18.89 15.69 3.74
CA ASN A 238 19.55 16.27 4.91
C ASN A 238 20.57 15.28 5.49
N GLU A 239 21.31 15.70 6.52
CA GLU A 239 22.37 14.89 7.16
C GLU A 239 21.85 13.50 7.60
N ARG A 240 20.67 13.43 8.24
CA ARG A 240 20.05 12.18 8.65
C ARG A 240 19.74 11.27 7.45
N GLY A 241 19.19 11.84 6.39
CA GLY A 241 18.88 11.09 5.18
C GLY A 241 20.14 10.54 4.50
N TRP A 242 21.20 11.35 4.39
CA TRP A 242 22.46 10.92 3.80
C TRP A 242 23.13 9.82 4.60
N ALA A 243 23.20 9.97 5.93
CA ALA A 243 23.72 8.93 6.82
C ALA A 243 22.96 7.60 6.70
N MET A 244 21.61 7.66 6.56
CA MET A 244 20.80 6.47 6.33
C MET A 244 21.14 5.81 5.00
N LEU A 245 21.29 6.58 3.91
CA LEU A 245 21.66 6.02 2.60
C LEU A 245 23.04 5.36 2.64
N GLU A 246 24.01 5.91 3.37
CA GLU A 246 25.32 5.28 3.52
C GLU A 246 25.26 3.93 4.26
N LYS A 247 24.46 3.85 5.33
CA LYS A 247 24.23 2.57 6.04
C LYS A 247 23.58 1.53 5.13
N LEU A 248 22.54 1.92 4.40
CA LEU A 248 21.83 1.05 3.47
C LEU A 248 22.73 0.57 2.33
N GLU A 249 23.62 1.43 1.81
CA GLU A 249 24.54 1.07 0.74
C GLU A 249 25.57 0.03 1.21
N LYS A 250 26.15 0.23 2.39
CA LYS A 250 27.05 -0.75 3.00
C LYS A 250 26.37 -2.09 3.23
N MET A 251 25.14 -2.06 3.78
CA MET A 251 24.36 -3.28 4.01
C MET A 251 24.02 -3.99 2.70
N ALA A 252 23.62 -3.24 1.67
CA ALA A 252 23.33 -3.78 0.34
C ALA A 252 24.54 -4.48 -0.30
N GLN A 253 25.76 -3.91 -0.11
CA GLN A 253 27.00 -4.53 -0.57
C GLN A 253 27.27 -5.83 0.19
N VAL A 254 27.15 -5.85 1.51
CA VAL A 254 27.35 -7.06 2.34
C VAL A 254 26.37 -8.17 1.96
N LYS A 255 25.10 -7.82 1.73
CA LYS A 255 24.03 -8.76 1.37
C LYS A 255 24.00 -9.10 -0.14
N ASN A 256 24.86 -8.50 -0.95
CA ASN A 256 24.85 -8.64 -2.41
C ASN A 256 23.45 -8.41 -3.01
N THR A 257 22.83 -7.29 -2.63
CA THR A 257 21.47 -6.91 -3.03
C THR A 257 21.36 -5.40 -3.27
N THR A 258 20.13 -4.90 -3.43
CA THR A 258 19.85 -3.47 -3.68
C THR A 258 19.55 -2.73 -2.37
N ILE A 259 19.79 -1.42 -2.36
CA ILE A 259 19.39 -0.53 -1.25
C ILE A 259 17.87 -0.63 -1.00
N SER A 260 17.08 -0.70 -2.06
CA SER A 260 15.62 -0.88 -2.00
C SER A 260 15.22 -2.17 -1.29
N ALA A 261 15.90 -3.29 -1.60
CA ALA A 261 15.62 -4.58 -0.98
C ALA A 261 15.95 -4.58 0.52
N VAL A 262 17.08 -3.96 0.92
CA VAL A 262 17.45 -3.80 2.35
C VAL A 262 16.42 -2.95 3.08
N SER A 263 16.02 -1.80 2.52
CA SER A 263 15.02 -0.91 3.12
C SER A 263 13.67 -1.63 3.34
N LEU A 264 13.21 -2.39 2.34
CA LEU A 264 11.98 -3.16 2.43
C LEU A 264 12.12 -4.36 3.37
N ALA A 265 13.31 -4.98 3.49
CA ALA A 265 13.56 -6.05 4.44
C ALA A 265 13.45 -5.56 5.88
N TRP A 266 14.07 -4.41 6.19
CA TRP A 266 13.90 -3.78 7.50
C TRP A 266 12.42 -3.57 7.84
N LEU A 267 11.65 -3.03 6.90
CA LEU A 267 10.24 -2.72 7.11
C LEU A 267 9.40 -3.99 7.30
N ARG A 268 9.63 -5.05 6.50
CA ARG A 268 8.95 -6.35 6.66
C ARG A 268 9.19 -7.01 8.01
N GLN A 269 10.35 -6.77 8.62
CA GLN A 269 10.70 -7.36 9.91
C GLN A 269 10.24 -6.53 11.11
N GLN A 270 9.51 -5.43 10.86
CA GLN A 270 8.87 -4.68 11.95
C GLN A 270 7.60 -5.39 12.43
N LYS A 271 7.32 -5.24 13.73
CA LYS A 271 6.08 -5.77 14.32
C LYS A 271 4.86 -5.27 13.55
N THR A 272 3.90 -6.15 13.34
CA THR A 272 2.62 -5.92 12.66
C THR A 272 2.71 -5.75 11.13
N VAL A 273 3.87 -5.42 10.57
CA VAL A 273 4.02 -5.25 9.11
C VAL A 273 3.95 -6.62 8.41
N SER A 274 3.03 -6.72 7.46
CA SER A 274 2.87 -7.93 6.64
C SER A 274 3.51 -7.78 5.26
N ALA A 275 3.11 -6.78 4.49
CA ALA A 275 3.60 -6.59 3.13
C ALA A 275 3.72 -5.09 2.82
N PRO A 276 4.92 -4.48 2.91
CA PRO A 276 5.10 -3.09 2.57
C PRO A 276 4.76 -2.81 1.12
N ILE A 277 4.18 -1.63 0.86
CA ILE A 277 3.85 -1.18 -0.49
C ILE A 277 5.06 -0.49 -1.11
N ALA A 278 5.45 -0.96 -2.29
CA ALA A 278 6.38 -0.25 -3.16
C ALA A 278 5.89 -0.28 -4.60
N SER A 279 6.17 0.81 -5.34
CA SER A 279 5.75 0.99 -6.73
C SER A 279 6.96 0.99 -7.65
N ALA A 280 6.76 0.54 -8.89
CA ALA A 280 7.75 0.59 -9.94
C ALA A 280 7.11 1.15 -11.23
N THR A 281 7.85 1.96 -11.98
CA THR A 281 7.41 2.53 -13.26
C THR A 281 8.07 1.86 -14.46
N LYS A 282 9.04 0.97 -14.22
CA LYS A 282 9.79 0.24 -15.25
C LYS A 282 10.39 -1.05 -14.71
N LEU A 283 10.82 -1.91 -15.63
CA LEU A 283 11.30 -3.28 -15.33
C LEU A 283 12.48 -3.29 -14.35
N GLU A 284 13.42 -2.38 -14.47
CA GLU A 284 14.61 -2.35 -13.61
C GLU A 284 14.20 -2.11 -12.15
N GLN A 285 13.24 -1.20 -11.92
CA GLN A 285 12.78 -0.88 -10.57
C GLN A 285 12.06 -2.05 -9.91
N ILE A 286 11.18 -2.77 -10.65
CA ILE A 286 10.51 -3.94 -10.05
C ILE A 286 11.51 -5.03 -9.70
N LYS A 287 12.56 -5.23 -10.52
CA LYS A 287 13.66 -6.14 -10.21
C LYS A 287 14.43 -5.76 -8.93
N GLU A 288 14.57 -4.46 -8.65
CA GLU A 288 15.25 -3.96 -7.45
C GLU A 288 14.46 -4.17 -6.15
N ILE A 289 13.12 -4.10 -6.21
CA ILE A 289 12.27 -4.14 -5.02
C ILE A 289 11.73 -5.54 -4.69
N MET A 290 11.74 -6.46 -5.63
CA MET A 290 11.21 -7.82 -5.43
C MET A 290 12.08 -8.75 -4.57
N PRO A 291 13.41 -8.64 -4.50
CA PRO A 291 14.20 -9.57 -3.69
C PRO A 291 13.74 -9.58 -2.24
N ILE A 292 13.50 -10.79 -1.71
CA ILE A 292 13.15 -11.01 -0.32
C ILE A 292 14.41 -11.49 0.39
N ILE A 293 14.97 -10.62 1.22
CA ILE A 293 16.13 -10.90 2.06
C ILE A 293 15.74 -10.78 3.53
N GLU A 294 16.54 -11.35 4.39
CA GLU A 294 16.43 -11.22 5.84
C GLU A 294 17.64 -10.49 6.41
N LEU A 295 17.37 -9.64 7.39
CA LEU A 295 18.37 -8.97 8.20
C LEU A 295 18.45 -9.69 9.55
N ASP A 296 19.66 -9.89 10.07
CA ASP A 296 19.81 -10.38 11.43
C ASP A 296 19.53 -9.29 12.49
N ALA A 297 19.56 -9.65 13.77
CA ALA A 297 19.20 -8.73 14.84
C ALA A 297 20.17 -7.54 14.94
N SER A 298 21.45 -7.70 14.64
CA SER A 298 22.42 -6.62 14.67
C SER A 298 22.25 -5.68 13.49
N GLU A 299 21.96 -6.20 12.31
CA GLU A 299 21.68 -5.46 11.09
C GLU A 299 20.39 -4.62 11.22
N LEU A 300 19.34 -5.23 11.79
CA LEU A 300 18.09 -4.51 12.11
C LEU A 300 18.33 -3.38 13.08
N GLN A 301 19.14 -3.62 14.14
CA GLN A 301 19.46 -2.61 15.14
C GLN A 301 20.27 -1.46 14.52
N GLU A 302 21.27 -1.75 13.69
CA GLU A 302 22.09 -0.74 13.01
C GLU A 302 21.24 0.23 12.17
N LEU A 303 20.25 -0.29 11.44
CA LEU A 303 19.34 0.53 10.64
C LEU A 303 18.28 1.24 11.49
N THR A 304 17.91 0.69 12.64
CA THR A 304 16.91 1.26 13.54
C THR A 304 17.44 2.48 14.31
N ILE A 305 18.73 2.47 14.69
CA ILE A 305 19.40 3.57 15.40
C ILE A 305 19.88 4.59 14.37
N SER A 306 19.06 5.58 14.06
CA SER A 306 19.38 6.66 13.10
C SER A 306 19.24 8.04 13.75
#